data_27b0ed747d8a3bca38127ac0b1546631
#
_entry.id   27b0ed747d8a3bca38127ac0b1546631
#
_cell.length_a   1.000
_cell.length_b   1.000
_cell.length_c   1.000
_cell.angle_alpha   90.00
_cell.angle_beta   90.00
_cell.angle_gamma   90.00
#
_symmetry.space_group_name_H-M   'P 1'
#
loop_
_entity.id
_entity.type
_entity.pdbx_description
1 polymer ?
#
loop_
_entity_poly.entity_id
_entity_poly.type
_entity_poly.pdbx_seq_one_letter_code
_entity_poly.pdbx_strand_id
1 'polypeptide(L)'
;MIYLDTSATVKLVTAEQESPALINWLNDHPDEHLATSAVSHIELIRAATRAGAAATAAARTVASTIDTLVLTDTIAAIAATIPPAELRTLDAIHLATAHAHRHSLTAFCVYDRRLLEAAESQDLPIVSPRNGAIDR
;
A
#
# COMPACT_ATOMS: atom_id res chain seq x y z
N MET A 1 10.34 7.13 3.20
CA MET A 1 8.92 6.72 3.40
C MET A 1 8.63 5.49 2.56
N ILE A 2 8.04 4.49 3.18
CA ILE A 2 7.53 3.28 2.50
C ILE A 2 6.01 3.44 2.38
N TYR A 3 5.50 3.44 1.16
CA TYR A 3 4.05 3.43 0.90
C TYR A 3 3.56 1.99 0.78
N LEU A 4 2.51 1.67 1.54
CA LEU A 4 1.84 0.38 1.51
C LEU A 4 0.48 0.53 0.84
N ASP A 5 0.20 -0.21 -0.22
CA ASP A 5 -1.16 -0.31 -0.76
C ASP A 5 -2.03 -1.23 0.10
N THR A 6 -3.30 -1.38 -0.23
CA THR A 6 -4.21 -2.23 0.56
C THR A 6 -3.77 -3.69 0.53
N SER A 7 -3.23 -4.20 -0.57
CA SER A 7 -2.74 -5.58 -0.66
C SER A 7 -1.60 -5.85 0.32
N ALA A 8 -0.76 -4.86 0.59
CA ALA A 8 0.32 -4.95 1.56
C ALA A 8 -0.20 -4.80 3.01
N THR A 9 -1.07 -3.81 3.27
CA THR A 9 -1.61 -3.61 4.63
C THR A 9 -2.43 -4.79 5.13
N VAL A 10 -3.20 -5.44 4.25
CA VAL A 10 -3.96 -6.66 4.59
C VAL A 10 -3.04 -7.77 5.08
N LYS A 11 -1.85 -7.95 4.49
CA LYS A 11 -0.87 -8.97 4.89
C LYS A 11 -0.28 -8.72 6.29
N LEU A 12 -0.38 -7.51 6.81
CA LEU A 12 0.03 -7.19 8.18
C LEU A 12 -1.06 -7.53 9.22
N VAL A 13 -2.30 -7.69 8.78
CA VAL A 13 -3.46 -8.02 9.63
C VAL A 13 -3.80 -9.49 9.54
N THR A 14 -3.85 -10.03 8.34
CA THR A 14 -4.18 -11.43 8.04
C THR A 14 -2.93 -12.16 7.60
N ALA A 15 -2.63 -13.29 8.25
CA ALA A 15 -1.50 -14.13 7.86
C ALA A 15 -1.73 -14.75 6.48
N GLU A 16 -0.98 -14.26 5.51
CA GLU A 16 -0.93 -14.76 4.13
C GLU A 16 0.48 -15.28 3.82
N GLN A 17 0.65 -15.91 2.67
CA GLN A 17 1.90 -16.54 2.28
C GLN A 17 3.10 -15.57 2.35
N GLU A 18 2.90 -14.32 1.93
CA GLU A 18 3.96 -13.29 1.87
C GLU A 18 4.12 -12.50 3.17
N SER A 19 3.24 -12.66 4.14
CA SER A 19 3.27 -11.88 5.39
C SER A 19 4.60 -11.95 6.13
N PRO A 20 5.24 -13.14 6.30
CA PRO A 20 6.56 -13.21 6.96
C PRO A 20 7.64 -12.43 6.22
N ALA A 21 7.67 -12.53 4.89
CA ALA A 21 8.66 -11.82 4.06
C ALA A 21 8.46 -10.30 4.14
N LEU A 22 7.21 -9.84 4.10
CA LEU A 22 6.89 -8.42 4.25
C LEU A 22 7.31 -7.89 5.61
N ILE A 23 6.98 -8.60 6.68
CA ILE A 23 7.33 -8.19 8.05
C ILE A 23 8.86 -8.12 8.21
N ASN A 24 9.59 -9.13 7.75
CA ASN A 24 11.05 -9.13 7.80
C ASN A 24 11.63 -7.94 7.03
N TRP A 25 11.14 -7.71 5.81
CA TRP A 25 11.61 -6.61 4.99
C TRP A 25 11.35 -5.25 5.64
N LEU A 26 10.17 -5.04 6.26
CA LEU A 26 9.89 -3.82 7.02
C LEU A 26 10.80 -3.67 8.24
N ASN A 27 11.10 -4.75 8.95
CA ASN A 27 12.00 -4.74 10.10
C ASN A 27 13.45 -4.39 9.70
N ASP A 28 13.84 -4.68 8.47
CA ASP A 28 15.15 -4.28 7.92
C ASP A 28 15.22 -2.79 7.54
N HIS A 29 14.08 -2.08 7.61
CA HIS A 29 13.98 -0.65 7.31
C HIS A 29 13.37 0.14 8.49
N PRO A 30 13.97 0.06 9.70
CA PRO A 30 13.35 0.59 10.93
C PRO A 30 13.23 2.12 10.95
N ASP A 31 14.06 2.81 10.17
CA ASP A 31 14.08 4.28 10.12
C ASP A 31 13.08 4.86 9.11
N GLU A 32 12.39 4.00 8.36
CA GLU A 32 11.43 4.44 7.36
C GLU A 32 10.03 4.62 7.96
N HIS A 33 9.40 5.75 7.65
CA HIS A 33 8.00 5.95 7.95
C HIS A 33 7.13 5.12 7.01
N LEU A 34 6.15 4.43 7.59
CA LEU A 34 5.12 3.73 6.82
C LEU A 34 3.96 4.68 6.55
N ALA A 35 3.50 4.72 5.33
CA ALA A 35 2.39 5.56 4.91
C ALA A 35 1.46 4.82 3.93
N THR A 36 0.21 5.24 3.91
CA THR A 36 -0.79 4.77 2.95
C THR A 36 -1.82 5.86 2.68
N SER A 37 -2.70 5.66 1.73
CA SER A 37 -3.80 6.59 1.48
C SER A 37 -4.93 6.43 2.51
N ALA A 38 -5.75 7.46 2.68
CA ALA A 38 -6.97 7.38 3.49
C ALA A 38 -7.91 6.27 2.99
N VAL A 39 -7.92 6.02 1.68
CA VAL A 39 -8.70 4.94 1.06
C VAL A 39 -8.26 3.57 1.57
N SER A 40 -6.96 3.32 1.71
CA SER A 40 -6.43 2.06 2.21
C SER A 40 -6.88 1.78 3.65
N HIS A 41 -6.89 2.78 4.51
CA HIS A 41 -7.41 2.61 5.87
C HIS A 41 -8.88 2.19 5.88
N ILE A 42 -9.69 2.82 5.02
CA ILE A 42 -11.11 2.46 4.89
C ILE A 42 -11.25 1.02 4.40
N GLU A 43 -10.54 0.65 3.34
CA GLU A 43 -10.58 -0.70 2.77
C GLU A 43 -10.15 -1.77 3.79
N LEU A 44 -9.06 -1.51 4.52
CA LEU A 44 -8.53 -2.42 5.53
C LEU A 44 -9.54 -2.68 6.65
N ILE A 45 -10.12 -1.64 7.22
CA ILE A 45 -11.10 -1.77 8.31
C ILE A 45 -12.38 -2.46 7.81
N ARG A 46 -12.86 -2.11 6.62
CA ARG A 46 -14.05 -2.78 6.04
C ARG A 46 -13.81 -4.26 5.78
N ALA A 47 -12.64 -4.63 5.28
CA ALA A 47 -12.28 -6.04 5.09
C ALA A 47 -12.21 -6.78 6.43
N ALA A 48 -11.58 -6.20 7.44
CA ALA A 48 -11.47 -6.78 8.77
C ALA A 48 -12.84 -6.91 9.47
N THR A 49 -13.72 -5.93 9.29
CA THR A 49 -15.08 -5.95 9.86
C THR A 49 -15.87 -7.17 9.37
N ARG A 50 -15.70 -7.55 8.10
CA ARG A 50 -16.34 -8.76 7.55
C ARG A 50 -15.80 -10.05 8.17
N ALA A 51 -14.54 -10.03 8.64
CA ALA A 51 -13.90 -11.19 9.28
C ALA A 51 -14.18 -11.29 10.80
N GLY A 52 -14.75 -10.25 11.41
CA GLY A 52 -15.19 -10.25 12.80
C GLY A 52 -14.46 -9.25 13.70
N ALA A 53 -14.85 -9.24 14.99
CA ALA A 53 -14.37 -8.24 15.95
C ALA A 53 -12.87 -8.33 16.24
N ALA A 54 -12.32 -9.54 16.35
CA ALA A 54 -10.88 -9.74 16.58
C ALA A 54 -10.01 -9.22 15.41
N ALA A 55 -10.43 -9.50 14.17
CA ALA A 55 -9.79 -8.99 12.98
C ALA A 55 -9.88 -7.47 12.88
N THR A 56 -11.04 -6.89 13.23
CA THR A 56 -11.22 -5.44 13.26
C THR A 56 -10.28 -4.76 14.26
N ALA A 57 -10.14 -5.33 15.45
CA ALA A 57 -9.21 -4.82 16.47
C ALA A 57 -7.76 -4.89 15.98
N ALA A 58 -7.34 -6.00 15.38
CA ALA A 58 -6.02 -6.15 14.78
C ALA A 58 -5.77 -5.13 13.67
N ALA A 59 -6.74 -4.91 12.79
CA ALA A 59 -6.65 -3.93 11.72
C ALA A 59 -6.49 -2.50 12.24
N ARG A 60 -7.19 -2.13 13.30
CA ARG A 60 -7.05 -0.82 13.94
C ARG A 60 -5.66 -0.63 14.56
N THR A 61 -5.12 -1.66 15.18
CA THR A 61 -3.75 -1.64 15.72
C THR A 61 -2.73 -1.43 14.61
N VAL A 62 -2.80 -2.18 13.53
CA VAL A 62 -1.92 -2.01 12.36
C VAL A 62 -2.08 -0.62 11.76
N ALA A 63 -3.32 -0.17 11.51
CA ALA A 63 -3.60 1.14 10.95
C ALA A 63 -3.00 2.29 11.77
N SER A 64 -2.95 2.16 13.11
CA SER A 64 -2.37 3.16 13.99
C SER A 64 -0.85 3.33 13.84
N THR A 65 -0.17 2.38 13.22
CA THR A 65 1.28 2.41 12.96
C THR A 65 1.64 2.96 11.57
N ILE A 66 0.65 3.24 10.74
CA ILE A 66 0.81 3.68 9.36
C ILE A 66 0.23 5.07 9.19
N ASP A 67 1.05 6.02 8.75
CA ASP A 67 0.61 7.39 8.50
C ASP A 67 -0.39 7.46 7.35
N THR A 68 -1.40 8.31 7.50
CA THR A 68 -2.41 8.53 6.47
C THR A 68 -2.03 9.72 5.60
N LEU A 69 -1.85 9.49 4.30
CA LEU A 69 -1.69 10.55 3.30
C LEU A 69 -3.05 11.01 2.83
N VAL A 70 -3.31 12.30 2.97
CA VAL A 70 -4.61 12.91 2.65
C VAL A 70 -4.86 12.87 1.14
N LEU A 71 -6.07 12.50 0.75
CA LEU A 71 -6.55 12.65 -0.62
C LEU A 71 -6.83 14.13 -0.90
N THR A 72 -5.87 14.83 -1.49
CA THR A 72 -5.99 16.23 -1.88
C THR A 72 -6.68 16.37 -3.24
N ASP A 73 -7.15 17.58 -3.56
CA ASP A 73 -7.69 17.86 -4.89
C ASP A 73 -6.67 17.61 -6.00
N THR A 74 -5.39 17.89 -5.74
CA THR A 74 -4.30 17.61 -6.68
C THR A 74 -4.15 16.10 -6.92
N ILE A 75 -4.16 15.29 -5.87
CA ILE A 75 -4.09 13.81 -6.00
C ILE A 75 -5.33 13.29 -6.71
N ALA A 76 -6.52 13.81 -6.40
CA ALA A 76 -7.75 13.43 -7.08
C ALA A 76 -7.69 13.73 -8.58
N ALA A 77 -7.17 14.89 -8.97
CA ALA A 77 -6.98 15.27 -10.37
C ALA A 77 -6.00 14.35 -11.10
N ILE A 78 -4.89 13.98 -10.45
CA ILE A 78 -3.93 13.00 -11.01
C ILE A 78 -4.61 11.63 -11.16
N ALA A 79 -5.30 11.15 -10.14
CA ALA A 79 -5.98 9.85 -10.15
C ALA A 79 -7.02 9.76 -11.29
N ALA A 80 -7.69 10.86 -11.60
CA ALA A 80 -8.70 10.90 -12.65
C ALA A 80 -8.15 10.62 -14.06
N THR A 81 -6.86 10.84 -14.28
CA THR A 81 -6.23 10.76 -15.62
C THR A 81 -4.98 9.89 -15.69
N ILE A 82 -4.49 9.36 -14.55
CA ILE A 82 -3.27 8.55 -14.52
C ILE A 82 -3.45 7.25 -15.31
N PRO A 83 -2.55 6.93 -16.25
CA PRO A 83 -2.63 5.68 -17.01
C PRO A 83 -2.23 4.46 -16.17
N PRO A 84 -2.74 3.26 -16.53
CA PRO A 84 -3.66 2.99 -17.65
C PRO A 84 -5.12 3.34 -17.33
N ALA A 85 -5.90 3.68 -18.36
CA ALA A 85 -7.31 4.07 -18.20
C ALA A 85 -8.19 2.96 -17.60
N GLU A 86 -7.77 1.71 -17.73
CA GLU A 86 -8.48 0.52 -17.21
C GLU A 86 -8.23 0.27 -15.72
N LEU A 87 -7.30 1.03 -15.11
CA LEU A 87 -7.02 0.90 -13.68
C LEU A 87 -8.26 1.28 -12.86
N ARG A 88 -8.59 0.45 -11.86
CA ARG A 88 -9.73 0.73 -11.00
C ARG A 88 -9.51 2.02 -10.22
N THR A 89 -10.58 2.72 -9.90
CA THR A 89 -10.53 4.03 -9.23
C THR A 89 -9.71 4.01 -7.94
N LEU A 90 -9.89 3.00 -7.08
CA LEU A 90 -9.14 2.90 -5.84
C LEU A 90 -7.64 2.67 -6.09
N ASP A 91 -7.30 1.85 -7.08
CA ASP A 91 -5.91 1.63 -7.48
C ASP A 91 -5.30 2.89 -8.12
N ALA A 92 -6.08 3.63 -8.88
CA ALA A 92 -5.66 4.93 -9.42
C ALA A 92 -5.37 5.95 -8.30
N ILE A 93 -6.15 5.93 -7.22
CA ILE A 93 -5.89 6.78 -6.04
C ILE A 93 -4.58 6.37 -5.35
N HIS A 94 -4.32 5.07 -5.17
CA HIS A 94 -3.05 4.60 -4.62
C HIS A 94 -1.87 5.04 -5.49
N LEU A 95 -1.97 4.83 -6.79
CA LEU A 95 -0.92 5.19 -7.73
C LEU A 95 -0.67 6.70 -7.75
N ALA A 96 -1.73 7.50 -7.80
CA ALA A 96 -1.65 8.96 -7.79
C ALA A 96 -1.05 9.50 -6.49
N THR A 97 -1.42 8.90 -5.35
CA THR A 97 -0.88 9.27 -4.04
C THR A 97 0.63 9.00 -3.97
N ALA A 98 1.06 7.81 -4.40
CA ALA A 98 2.48 7.46 -4.46
C ALA A 98 3.24 8.37 -5.42
N HIS A 99 2.67 8.65 -6.60
CA HIS A 99 3.26 9.53 -7.60
C HIS A 99 3.44 10.97 -7.07
N ALA A 100 2.44 11.50 -6.37
CA ALA A 100 2.51 12.83 -5.77
C ALA A 100 3.61 12.95 -4.70
N HIS A 101 3.93 11.86 -4.02
CA HIS A 101 4.96 11.79 -2.98
C HIS A 101 6.27 11.14 -3.46
N ARG A 102 6.48 10.96 -4.76
CA ARG A 102 7.60 10.19 -5.34
C ARG A 102 8.98 10.63 -4.86
N HIS A 103 9.16 11.92 -4.56
CA HIS A 103 10.45 12.43 -4.10
C HIS A 103 10.81 12.03 -2.67
N SER A 104 9.82 11.63 -1.87
CA SER A 104 10.00 11.15 -0.50
C SER A 104 9.86 9.63 -0.40
N LEU A 105 9.59 8.97 -1.54
CA LEU A 105 9.26 7.56 -1.60
C LEU A 105 10.52 6.70 -1.70
N THR A 106 10.78 5.91 -0.67
CA THR A 106 11.84 4.88 -0.68
C THR A 106 11.37 3.63 -1.38
N ALA A 107 10.11 3.24 -1.14
CA ALA A 107 9.50 2.08 -1.76
C ALA A 107 7.97 2.21 -1.83
N PHE A 108 7.40 1.67 -2.89
CA PHE A 108 5.97 1.43 -3.05
C PHE A 108 5.72 -0.08 -2.95
N CYS A 109 5.20 -0.51 -1.81
CA CYS A 109 4.95 -1.92 -1.53
C CYS A 109 3.58 -2.32 -2.03
N VAL A 110 3.55 -3.22 -3.02
CA VAL A 110 2.34 -3.64 -3.74
C VAL A 110 2.44 -5.10 -4.16
N TYR A 111 1.33 -5.83 -4.05
CA TYR A 111 1.25 -7.24 -4.48
C TYR A 111 0.24 -7.44 -5.59
N ASP A 112 -0.74 -6.54 -5.77
CA ASP A 112 -1.65 -6.58 -6.90
C ASP A 112 -0.90 -6.33 -8.21
N ARG A 113 -1.00 -7.28 -9.13
CA ARG A 113 -0.22 -7.26 -10.38
C ARG A 113 -0.52 -6.05 -11.26
N ARG A 114 -1.80 -5.67 -11.38
CA ARG A 114 -2.20 -4.54 -12.25
C ARG A 114 -1.66 -3.22 -11.73
N LEU A 115 -1.79 -3.02 -10.41
CA LEU A 115 -1.26 -1.83 -9.76
C LEU A 115 0.26 -1.79 -9.80
N LEU A 116 0.92 -2.95 -9.61
CA LEU A 116 2.37 -3.08 -9.72
C LEU A 116 2.87 -2.67 -11.11
N GLU A 117 2.28 -3.23 -12.17
CA GLU A 117 2.64 -2.90 -13.56
C GLU A 117 2.40 -1.41 -13.87
N ALA A 118 1.31 -0.83 -13.35
CA ALA A 118 1.03 0.60 -13.49
C ALA A 118 2.05 1.46 -12.74
N ALA A 119 2.45 1.08 -11.53
CA ALA A 119 3.46 1.79 -10.76
C ALA A 119 4.85 1.71 -11.42
N GLU A 120 5.20 0.55 -11.97
CA GLU A 120 6.43 0.35 -12.73
C GLU A 120 6.49 1.26 -13.95
N SER A 121 5.37 1.43 -14.67
CA SER A 121 5.29 2.34 -15.81
C SER A 121 5.40 3.82 -15.45
N GLN A 122 5.24 4.16 -14.17
CA GLN A 122 5.42 5.51 -13.63
C GLN A 122 6.81 5.70 -12.97
N ASP A 123 7.73 4.76 -13.18
CA ASP A 123 9.08 4.77 -12.60
C ASP A 123 9.09 4.87 -11.06
N LEU A 124 8.07 4.31 -10.39
CA LEU A 124 8.04 4.24 -8.93
C LEU A 124 8.91 3.09 -8.41
N PRO A 125 9.56 3.26 -7.25
CA PRO A 125 10.41 2.22 -6.64
C PRO A 125 9.53 1.11 -6.03
N ILE A 126 9.09 0.15 -6.84
CA ILE A 126 8.21 -0.93 -6.41
C ILE A 126 8.96 -2.02 -5.64
N VAL A 127 8.30 -2.56 -4.62
CA VAL A 127 8.75 -3.76 -3.89
C VAL A 127 7.57 -4.69 -3.64
N SER A 128 7.82 -5.99 -3.65
CA SER A 128 6.84 -7.04 -3.33
C SER A 128 7.56 -8.16 -2.59
N PRO A 129 7.94 -7.98 -1.31
CA PRO A 129 8.69 -8.98 -0.57
C PRO A 129 8.01 -10.34 -0.57
N ARG A 130 8.74 -11.40 -0.96
CA ARG A 130 8.24 -12.77 -1.08
C ARG A 130 9.25 -13.75 -0.50
N ASN A 131 8.77 -14.85 0.05
CA ASN A 131 9.63 -15.93 0.55
C ASN A 131 10.44 -16.54 -0.62
N GLY A 132 11.77 -16.52 -0.50
CA GLY A 132 12.67 -17.12 -1.47
C GLY A 132 12.95 -16.28 -2.73
N ALA A 133 12.49 -15.05 -2.81
CA ALA A 133 12.89 -14.12 -3.85
C ALA A 133 13.99 -13.19 -3.31
N ILE A 134 15.04 -13.01 -4.09
CA ILE A 134 16.00 -11.92 -3.87
C ILE A 134 15.23 -10.64 -4.19
N ASP A 135 15.21 -9.70 -3.24
CA ASP A 135 14.55 -8.40 -3.40
C ASP A 135 14.94 -7.74 -4.73
N ARG A 136 13.95 -7.38 -5.44
CA ARG A 136 14.11 -6.42 -6.53
C ARG A 136 13.87 -5.03 -6.02
#